data_fe0d82bf58f8e78f854b9b809a7d0fdd
#
_entry.id   fe0d82bf58f8e78f854b9b809a7d0fdd
#
_cell.length_a   1.000
_cell.length_b   1.000
_cell.length_c   1.000
_cell.angle_alpha   90.00
_cell.angle_beta   90.00
_cell.angle_gamma   90.00
#
_symmetry.space_group_name_H-M   'P 1'
#
loop_
_entity.id
_entity.type
_entity.pdbx_description
1 polymer ?
#
loop_
_entity_poly.entity_id
_entity_poly.type
_entity_poly.pdbx_seq_one_letter_code
_entity_poly.pdbx_strand_id
1 'polypeptide(L)'
;MLKDVYPLYLNNKAVQPNTDLEVTDKYTGEVAFRTALATPDVIEEAIAGAVRAAEPMARLASFEKQNVLMHCVARFRERFDELAYALCVEAGKPIKDAEGEVTRLIDTFRIAAEEAVRNYGEVQPLDISARAKGYMGMWKRVPIGPCSFISPFNFPLNLAAHKIAPAIAVGCPFVMKPASKTPLGAIIMGEVLAECDVLPEGAFSILPASRDGADLFTEDERLKLLSFTGSPGVGWDLKAKAGKKKVVLELGGNAAVIIDKDADLADALERVIFGAFYQSGQSCIGVQRILIHDAVYDSFKAMLVARAGTLIAGDPKDRDTFIGPMISEGEAKRLDSWIQEAVGKGAKLLCGGKRDGAMLEATLL
;
A
#
# COMPACT_ATOMS: atom_id res chain seq x y z
N MET A 1 -9.56 20.99 0.08
CA MET A 1 -10.78 20.48 -0.59
C MET A 1 -10.30 19.70 -1.82
N LEU A 2 -10.87 18.52 -2.10
CA LEU A 2 -10.48 17.73 -3.27
C LEU A 2 -10.95 18.41 -4.56
N LYS A 3 -10.25 18.12 -5.68
CA LYS A 3 -10.68 18.52 -7.04
C LYS A 3 -11.82 17.58 -7.49
N ASP A 4 -12.69 18.04 -8.38
CA ASP A 4 -13.77 17.21 -8.94
C ASP A 4 -13.23 16.13 -9.89
N VAL A 5 -12.11 16.42 -10.58
CA VAL A 5 -11.49 15.53 -11.55
C VAL A 5 -9.98 15.49 -11.38
N TYR A 6 -9.42 14.29 -11.50
CA TYR A 6 -7.97 14.03 -11.46
C TYR A 6 -7.50 13.29 -12.71
N PRO A 7 -6.33 13.64 -13.26
CA PRO A 7 -5.74 12.93 -14.40
C PRO A 7 -5.13 11.59 -13.95
N LEU A 8 -4.80 10.73 -14.90
CA LEU A 8 -3.77 9.72 -14.74
C LEU A 8 -2.39 10.31 -15.12
N TYR A 9 -1.31 9.62 -14.76
CA TYR A 9 0.03 10.00 -15.18
C TYR A 9 0.58 8.97 -16.17
N LEU A 10 0.88 9.42 -17.37
CA LEU A 10 1.46 8.64 -18.45
C LEU A 10 2.82 9.24 -18.85
N ASN A 11 3.88 8.45 -18.75
CA ASN A 11 5.23 8.89 -19.11
C ASN A 11 5.61 10.24 -18.46
N ASN A 12 5.42 10.37 -17.14
CA ASN A 12 5.64 11.53 -16.28
C ASN A 12 4.63 12.68 -16.47
N LYS A 13 3.69 12.60 -17.39
CA LYS A 13 2.78 13.71 -17.73
C LYS A 13 1.36 13.43 -17.28
N ALA A 14 0.68 14.46 -16.78
CA ALA A 14 -0.74 14.40 -16.50
C ALA A 14 -1.54 14.28 -17.80
N VAL A 15 -2.39 13.26 -17.90
CA VAL A 15 -3.22 12.99 -19.09
C VAL A 15 -4.65 12.70 -18.65
N GLN A 16 -5.61 13.33 -19.33
CA GLN A 16 -7.04 13.19 -19.02
C GLN A 16 -7.80 12.66 -20.25
N PRO A 17 -7.67 11.36 -20.60
CA PRO A 17 -8.35 10.79 -21.76
C PRO A 17 -9.86 10.63 -21.57
N ASN A 18 -10.30 10.49 -20.33
CA ASN A 18 -11.70 10.29 -19.93
C ASN A 18 -11.89 10.63 -18.43
N THR A 19 -13.08 10.42 -17.90
CA THR A 19 -13.44 10.57 -16.49
C THR A 19 -14.23 9.36 -15.99
N ASP A 20 -13.87 8.17 -16.46
CA ASP A 20 -14.69 6.97 -16.37
C ASP A 20 -14.63 6.27 -15.01
N LEU A 21 -13.63 6.61 -14.18
CA LEU A 21 -13.53 6.04 -12.85
C LEU A 21 -14.12 6.99 -11.80
N GLU A 22 -15.31 6.65 -11.29
CA GLU A 22 -15.91 7.31 -10.14
C GLU A 22 -15.31 6.76 -8.85
N VAL A 23 -14.92 7.69 -7.95
CA VAL A 23 -14.48 7.36 -6.59
C VAL A 23 -15.44 7.96 -5.61
N THR A 24 -16.02 7.12 -4.77
CA THR A 24 -16.99 7.55 -3.75
C THR A 24 -16.32 7.87 -2.43
N ASP A 25 -16.86 8.82 -1.70
CA ASP A 25 -16.65 8.93 -0.25
C ASP A 25 -17.22 7.67 0.41
N LYS A 26 -16.38 6.95 1.15
CA LYS A 26 -16.77 5.64 1.70
C LYS A 26 -17.79 5.74 2.83
N TYR A 27 -17.89 6.92 3.46
CA TYR A 27 -18.84 7.14 4.53
C TYR A 27 -20.21 7.58 4.01
N THR A 28 -20.25 8.55 3.09
CA THR A 28 -21.52 9.07 2.55
C THR A 28 -22.06 8.22 1.39
N GLY A 29 -21.20 7.50 0.66
CA GLY A 29 -21.54 6.78 -0.56
C GLY A 29 -21.65 7.67 -1.80
N GLU A 30 -21.53 8.98 -1.66
CA GLU A 30 -21.61 9.93 -2.78
C GLU A 30 -20.31 9.94 -3.59
N VAL A 31 -20.40 10.30 -4.89
CA VAL A 31 -19.22 10.48 -5.73
C VAL A 31 -18.43 11.67 -5.22
N ALA A 32 -17.20 11.42 -4.74
CA ALA A 32 -16.32 12.45 -4.23
C ALA A 32 -15.49 13.11 -5.33
N PHE A 33 -15.05 12.35 -6.31
CA PHE A 33 -14.31 12.82 -7.47
C PHE A 33 -14.32 11.77 -8.59
N ARG A 34 -13.85 12.17 -9.77
CA ARG A 34 -13.63 11.30 -10.92
C ARG A 34 -12.17 11.30 -11.31
N THR A 35 -11.69 10.22 -11.89
CA THR A 35 -10.35 10.16 -12.48
C THR A 35 -10.38 9.41 -13.80
N ALA A 36 -9.33 9.62 -14.60
CA ALA A 36 -9.15 8.89 -15.83
C ALA A 36 -8.92 7.39 -15.58
N LEU A 37 -9.50 6.57 -16.43
CA LEU A 37 -9.30 5.13 -16.48
C LEU A 37 -8.40 4.79 -17.66
N ALA A 38 -7.27 4.11 -17.40
CA ALA A 38 -6.36 3.69 -18.44
C ALA A 38 -6.95 2.55 -19.27
N THR A 39 -6.90 2.71 -20.60
CA THR A 39 -7.23 1.65 -21.57
C THR A 39 -6.02 0.73 -21.80
N PRO A 40 -6.18 -0.45 -22.42
CA PRO A 40 -5.05 -1.30 -22.80
C PRO A 40 -3.98 -0.57 -23.62
N ASP A 41 -4.36 0.31 -24.55
CA ASP A 41 -3.42 1.09 -25.37
C ASP A 41 -2.60 2.06 -24.51
N VAL A 42 -3.21 2.72 -23.52
CA VAL A 42 -2.52 3.61 -22.57
C VAL A 42 -1.53 2.82 -21.72
N ILE A 43 -1.89 1.60 -21.30
CA ILE A 43 -1.00 0.71 -20.53
C ILE A 43 0.19 0.27 -21.41
N GLU A 44 -0.06 -0.10 -22.66
CA GLU A 44 0.97 -0.47 -23.62
C GLU A 44 1.95 0.69 -23.84
N GLU A 45 1.46 1.90 -24.06
CA GLU A 45 2.29 3.10 -24.22
C GLU A 45 3.14 3.37 -22.96
N ALA A 46 2.58 3.20 -21.77
CA ALA A 46 3.29 3.35 -20.52
C ALA A 46 4.43 2.33 -20.37
N ILE A 47 4.19 1.07 -20.74
CA ILE A 47 5.22 0.03 -20.73
C ILE A 47 6.32 0.36 -21.75
N ALA A 48 5.96 0.76 -22.96
CA ALA A 48 6.92 1.19 -23.98
C ALA A 48 7.75 2.39 -23.50
N GLY A 49 7.12 3.37 -22.82
CA GLY A 49 7.80 4.50 -22.19
C GLY A 49 8.80 4.07 -21.13
N ALA A 50 8.40 3.19 -20.23
CA ALA A 50 9.27 2.66 -19.17
C ALA A 50 10.48 1.89 -19.76
N VAL A 51 10.30 1.18 -20.89
CA VAL A 51 11.41 0.54 -21.60
C VAL A 51 12.40 1.56 -22.14
N ARG A 52 11.90 2.64 -22.77
CA ARG A 52 12.78 3.74 -23.26
C ARG A 52 13.51 4.44 -22.12
N ALA A 53 12.87 4.60 -20.98
CA ALA A 53 13.43 5.26 -19.82
C ALA A 53 14.45 4.40 -19.03
N ALA A 54 14.57 3.10 -19.30
CA ALA A 54 15.39 2.18 -18.51
C ALA A 54 16.87 2.60 -18.42
N GLU A 55 17.48 2.92 -19.56
CA GLU A 55 18.88 3.34 -19.60
C GLU A 55 19.07 4.77 -19.04
N PRO A 56 18.30 5.79 -19.42
CA PRO A 56 18.38 7.12 -18.80
C PRO A 56 18.21 7.09 -17.28
N MET A 57 17.24 6.34 -16.75
CA MET A 57 17.03 6.18 -15.30
C MET A 57 18.21 5.52 -14.61
N ALA A 58 18.81 4.49 -15.22
CA ALA A 58 19.97 3.80 -14.69
C ALA A 58 21.22 4.69 -14.64
N ARG A 59 21.31 5.70 -15.51
CA ARG A 59 22.41 6.66 -15.58
C ARG A 59 22.30 7.85 -14.62
N LEU A 60 21.12 8.08 -14.02
CA LEU A 60 20.99 9.14 -13.02
C LEU A 60 22.00 8.94 -11.90
N ALA A 61 22.69 9.99 -11.54
CA ALA A 61 23.62 9.96 -10.43
C ALA A 61 22.90 9.73 -9.10
N SER A 62 23.60 9.21 -8.10
CA SER A 62 22.98 8.92 -6.79
C SER A 62 22.39 10.17 -6.14
N PHE A 63 23.06 11.33 -6.25
CA PHE A 63 22.54 12.58 -5.70
C PHE A 63 21.30 13.09 -6.43
N GLU A 64 21.17 12.86 -7.75
CA GLU A 64 19.98 13.24 -8.50
C GLU A 64 18.75 12.45 -8.02
N LYS A 65 18.89 11.14 -7.86
CA LYS A 65 17.84 10.27 -7.29
C LYS A 65 17.48 10.67 -5.86
N GLN A 66 18.49 10.99 -5.03
CA GLN A 66 18.27 11.51 -3.68
C GLN A 66 17.48 12.82 -3.71
N ASN A 67 17.85 13.77 -4.58
CA ASN A 67 17.16 15.06 -4.70
C ASN A 67 15.69 14.90 -5.09
N VAL A 68 15.36 14.01 -6.04
CA VAL A 68 13.97 13.68 -6.40
C VAL A 68 13.19 13.19 -5.18
N LEU A 69 13.75 12.24 -4.42
CA LEU A 69 13.09 11.69 -3.25
C LEU A 69 12.94 12.71 -2.12
N MET A 70 13.94 13.57 -1.91
CA MET A 70 13.87 14.66 -0.92
C MET A 70 12.89 15.76 -1.33
N HIS A 71 12.77 16.05 -2.64
CA HIS A 71 11.69 16.91 -3.15
C HIS A 71 10.32 16.33 -2.77
N CYS A 72 10.10 15.04 -3.02
CA CYS A 72 8.86 14.38 -2.63
C CYS A 72 8.59 14.49 -1.12
N VAL A 73 9.62 14.29 -0.27
CA VAL A 73 9.51 14.47 1.19
C VAL A 73 9.02 15.87 1.56
N ALA A 74 9.59 16.92 0.93
CA ALA A 74 9.19 18.31 1.17
C ALA A 74 7.73 18.55 0.76
N ARG A 75 7.38 18.13 -0.46
CA ARG A 75 6.03 18.31 -1.00
C ARG A 75 4.96 17.54 -0.21
N PHE A 76 5.24 16.31 0.25
CA PHE A 76 4.30 15.55 1.08
C PHE A 76 4.10 16.18 2.46
N ARG A 77 5.11 16.83 3.04
CA ARG A 77 4.96 17.61 4.26
C ARG A 77 4.06 18.82 4.05
N GLU A 78 4.23 19.55 2.94
CA GLU A 78 3.40 20.69 2.59
C GLU A 78 1.93 20.31 2.33
N ARG A 79 1.71 19.12 1.80
CA ARG A 79 0.38 18.59 1.43
C ARG A 79 -0.16 17.58 2.45
N PHE A 80 0.34 17.62 3.69
CA PHE A 80 0.02 16.63 4.74
C PHE A 80 -1.49 16.49 4.97
N ASP A 81 -2.16 17.61 5.21
CA ASP A 81 -3.60 17.63 5.51
C ASP A 81 -4.45 17.20 4.29
N GLU A 82 -4.03 17.59 3.09
CA GLU A 82 -4.67 17.16 1.84
C GLU A 82 -4.61 15.64 1.68
N LEU A 83 -3.43 15.05 1.90
CA LEU A 83 -3.22 13.62 1.80
C LEU A 83 -4.01 12.85 2.87
N ALA A 84 -4.02 13.33 4.11
CA ALA A 84 -4.81 12.72 5.18
C ALA A 84 -6.32 12.80 4.89
N TYR A 85 -6.80 13.95 4.42
CA TYR A 85 -8.20 14.10 4.03
C TYR A 85 -8.59 13.20 2.85
N ALA A 86 -7.72 13.07 1.84
CA ALA A 86 -7.95 12.15 0.73
C ALA A 86 -8.16 10.70 1.20
N LEU A 87 -7.38 10.25 2.18
CA LEU A 87 -7.54 8.91 2.78
C LEU A 87 -8.87 8.74 3.52
N CYS A 88 -9.33 9.77 4.25
CA CYS A 88 -10.65 9.73 4.90
C CYS A 88 -11.77 9.53 3.87
N VAL A 89 -11.66 10.20 2.72
CA VAL A 89 -12.68 10.14 1.65
C VAL A 89 -12.60 8.82 0.88
N GLU A 90 -11.45 8.54 0.25
CA GLU A 90 -11.36 7.42 -0.69
C GLU A 90 -11.23 6.04 -0.01
N ALA A 91 -10.69 5.98 1.21
CA ALA A 91 -10.48 4.73 1.94
C ALA A 91 -11.40 4.55 3.16
N GLY A 92 -12.15 5.59 3.56
CA GLY A 92 -12.94 5.57 4.79
C GLY A 92 -12.08 5.48 6.06
N LYS A 93 -10.83 5.91 5.97
CA LYS A 93 -9.86 5.77 7.05
C LYS A 93 -10.05 6.86 8.10
N PRO A 94 -10.15 6.51 9.42
CA PRO A 94 -10.19 7.51 10.48
C PRO A 94 -9.02 8.49 10.37
N ILE A 95 -9.27 9.77 10.62
CA ILE A 95 -8.29 10.85 10.35
C ILE A 95 -6.97 10.65 11.09
N LYS A 96 -6.98 10.14 12.32
CA LYS A 96 -5.75 9.85 13.07
C LYS A 96 -4.90 8.76 12.40
N ASP A 97 -5.55 7.73 11.86
CA ASP A 97 -4.87 6.66 11.10
C ASP A 97 -4.37 7.17 9.74
N ALA A 98 -5.12 8.08 9.11
CA ALA A 98 -4.73 8.73 7.87
C ALA A 98 -3.49 9.61 8.07
N GLU A 99 -3.44 10.44 9.11
CA GLU A 99 -2.27 11.24 9.50
C GLU A 99 -1.04 10.33 9.75
N GLY A 100 -1.25 9.20 10.43
CA GLY A 100 -0.22 8.18 10.65
C GLY A 100 0.31 7.58 9.33
N GLU A 101 -0.56 7.34 8.34
CA GLU A 101 -0.13 6.84 7.03
C GLU A 101 0.66 7.89 6.24
N VAL A 102 0.26 9.17 6.27
CA VAL A 102 1.02 10.26 5.63
C VAL A 102 2.41 10.39 6.27
N THR A 103 2.51 10.26 7.59
CA THR A 103 3.80 10.25 8.28
C THR A 103 4.70 9.11 7.77
N ARG A 104 4.15 7.91 7.62
CA ARG A 104 4.87 6.76 7.08
C ARG A 104 5.25 6.93 5.60
N LEU A 105 4.41 7.57 4.79
CA LEU A 105 4.75 7.96 3.41
C LEU A 105 6.02 8.80 3.38
N ILE A 106 6.06 9.87 4.19
CA ILE A 106 7.19 10.78 4.29
C ILE A 106 8.46 10.05 4.73
N ASP A 107 8.37 9.21 5.77
CA ASP A 107 9.49 8.42 6.26
C ASP A 107 10.00 7.42 5.21
N THR A 108 9.12 6.75 4.47
CA THR A 108 9.50 5.81 3.41
C THR A 108 10.31 6.51 2.31
N PHE A 109 9.87 7.68 1.85
CA PHE A 109 10.62 8.45 0.86
C PHE A 109 11.94 9.00 1.41
N ARG A 110 11.96 9.45 2.68
CA ARG A 110 13.20 9.92 3.34
C ARG A 110 14.23 8.79 3.46
N ILE A 111 13.82 7.61 3.92
CA ILE A 111 14.71 6.44 4.01
C ILE A 111 15.24 6.06 2.64
N ALA A 112 14.37 6.03 1.61
CA ALA A 112 14.79 5.73 0.24
C ALA A 112 15.79 6.76 -0.30
N ALA A 113 15.63 8.06 0.05
CA ALA A 113 16.59 9.10 -0.31
C ALA A 113 17.95 8.90 0.35
N GLU A 114 17.97 8.51 1.63
CA GLU A 114 19.20 8.20 2.37
C GLU A 114 19.90 6.96 1.79
N GLU A 115 19.15 5.94 1.36
CA GLU A 115 19.68 4.73 0.76
C GLU A 115 20.12 4.89 -0.71
N ALA A 116 19.58 5.87 -1.45
CA ALA A 116 19.95 6.13 -2.83
C ALA A 116 21.46 6.40 -3.00
N VAL A 117 22.10 6.99 -1.99
CA VAL A 117 23.54 7.31 -1.99
C VAL A 117 24.41 6.24 -1.31
N ARG A 118 23.79 5.16 -0.79
CA ARG A 118 24.48 4.04 -0.12
C ARG A 118 24.48 2.76 -0.94
N ASN A 119 24.15 2.83 -2.22
CA ASN A 119 24.10 1.66 -3.11
C ASN A 119 25.53 1.30 -3.58
N TYR A 120 26.25 0.54 -2.76
CA TYR A 120 27.64 0.14 -3.00
C TYR A 120 27.72 -1.35 -3.41
N GLY A 121 28.93 -1.78 -3.77
CA GLY A 121 29.31 -3.16 -4.03
C GLY A 121 30.47 -3.59 -3.12
N GLU A 122 31.11 -4.70 -3.47
CA GLU A 122 32.22 -5.24 -2.72
C GLU A 122 33.41 -5.54 -3.64
N VAL A 123 34.61 -5.47 -3.08
CA VAL A 123 35.85 -5.92 -3.68
C VAL A 123 36.33 -7.13 -2.89
N GLN A 124 36.63 -8.23 -3.59
CA GLN A 124 37.01 -9.51 -2.99
C GLN A 124 38.32 -10.02 -3.56
N PRO A 125 39.26 -10.54 -2.74
CA PRO A 125 40.40 -11.26 -3.24
C PRO A 125 39.92 -12.58 -3.88
N LEU A 126 40.44 -12.90 -5.06
CA LEU A 126 40.17 -14.18 -5.73
C LEU A 126 41.38 -15.10 -5.72
N ASP A 127 42.50 -14.69 -5.15
CA ASP A 127 43.76 -15.40 -5.09
C ASP A 127 43.81 -16.48 -3.97
N ILE A 128 42.69 -17.16 -3.77
CA ILE A 128 42.52 -18.24 -2.79
C ILE A 128 43.23 -19.56 -3.21
N SER A 129 43.83 -19.56 -4.41
CA SER A 129 44.66 -20.67 -4.91
C SER A 129 45.76 -20.16 -5.82
N ALA A 130 46.83 -20.95 -6.01
CA ALA A 130 47.96 -20.58 -6.86
C ALA A 130 47.56 -20.21 -8.30
N ARG A 131 46.49 -20.87 -8.83
CA ARG A 131 45.97 -20.60 -10.18
C ARG A 131 45.34 -19.21 -10.32
N ALA A 132 44.82 -18.66 -9.23
CA ALA A 132 44.13 -17.37 -9.20
C ALA A 132 45.00 -16.26 -8.63
N LYS A 133 46.30 -16.49 -8.46
CA LYS A 133 47.24 -15.47 -7.93
C LYS A 133 47.20 -14.17 -8.75
N GLY A 134 46.91 -13.07 -8.07
CA GLY A 134 46.85 -11.74 -8.67
C GLY A 134 45.49 -11.33 -9.22
N TYR A 135 44.46 -12.19 -9.09
CA TYR A 135 43.11 -11.84 -9.46
C TYR A 135 42.33 -11.18 -8.29
N MET A 136 41.54 -10.19 -8.65
CA MET A 136 40.62 -9.50 -7.74
C MET A 136 39.24 -9.43 -8.40
N GLY A 137 38.21 -9.73 -7.65
CA GLY A 137 36.82 -9.62 -8.06
C GLY A 137 36.16 -8.38 -7.50
N MET A 138 35.27 -7.77 -8.25
CA MET A 138 34.35 -6.78 -7.73
C MET A 138 32.95 -6.97 -8.27
N TRP A 139 31.96 -6.60 -7.47
CA TRP A 139 30.58 -6.56 -7.92
C TRP A 139 29.92 -5.27 -7.47
N LYS A 140 28.92 -4.82 -8.21
CA LYS A 140 28.04 -3.72 -7.86
C LYS A 140 26.60 -4.05 -8.18
N ARG A 141 25.66 -3.39 -7.49
CA ARG A 141 24.23 -3.48 -7.81
C ARG A 141 23.93 -2.58 -9.00
N VAL A 142 23.07 -3.06 -9.88
CA VAL A 142 22.57 -2.31 -11.05
C VAL A 142 21.05 -2.38 -11.09
N PRO A 143 20.36 -1.36 -11.64
CA PRO A 143 18.93 -1.42 -11.82
C PRO A 143 18.49 -2.65 -12.59
N ILE A 144 17.37 -3.28 -12.16
CA ILE A 144 16.85 -4.48 -12.85
C ILE A 144 16.16 -4.12 -14.17
N GLY A 145 15.75 -2.88 -14.38
CA GLY A 145 14.97 -2.41 -15.51
C GLY A 145 13.54 -2.03 -15.16
N PRO A 146 12.62 -1.97 -16.15
CA PRO A 146 11.24 -1.56 -15.93
C PRO A 146 10.52 -2.46 -14.92
N CYS A 147 9.79 -1.85 -13.99
CA CYS A 147 9.05 -2.53 -12.93
C CYS A 147 7.54 -2.34 -13.08
N SER A 148 6.78 -3.33 -12.65
CA SER A 148 5.33 -3.29 -12.55
C SER A 148 4.89 -3.30 -11.09
N PHE A 149 3.97 -2.40 -10.74
CA PHE A 149 3.47 -2.26 -9.38
C PHE A 149 1.95 -2.30 -9.34
N ILE A 150 1.41 -3.08 -8.40
CA ILE A 150 -0.02 -3.14 -8.11
C ILE A 150 -0.19 -2.94 -6.62
N SER A 151 -0.88 -1.86 -6.21
CA SER A 151 -1.11 -1.53 -4.81
C SER A 151 -2.55 -1.79 -4.37
N PRO A 152 -2.77 -2.12 -3.09
CA PRO A 152 -4.09 -2.37 -2.52
C PRO A 152 -4.77 -1.08 -2.07
N PHE A 153 -6.00 -1.23 -1.56
CA PHE A 153 -6.83 -0.11 -1.12
C PHE A 153 -6.57 0.35 0.32
N ASN A 154 -6.06 -0.53 1.17
CA ASN A 154 -6.11 -0.31 2.63
C ASN A 154 -5.03 0.65 3.17
N PHE A 155 -3.87 0.74 2.52
CA PHE A 155 -2.83 1.74 2.75
C PHE A 155 -2.39 2.31 1.40
N PRO A 156 -3.26 3.07 0.72
CA PRO A 156 -3.04 3.45 -0.68
C PRO A 156 -1.84 4.38 -0.87
N LEU A 157 -1.49 5.19 0.13
CA LEU A 157 -0.27 6.00 0.12
C LEU A 157 0.97 5.15 0.42
N ASN A 158 0.99 4.52 1.59
CA ASN A 158 2.22 3.91 2.09
C ASN A 158 2.63 2.66 1.29
N LEU A 159 1.67 1.82 0.86
CA LEU A 159 1.99 0.64 0.07
C LEU A 159 2.33 0.97 -1.40
N ALA A 160 1.88 2.11 -1.92
CA ALA A 160 2.41 2.67 -3.16
C ALA A 160 3.83 3.20 -2.96
N ALA A 161 4.08 3.96 -1.88
CA ALA A 161 5.39 4.50 -1.54
C ALA A 161 6.46 3.40 -1.41
N HIS A 162 6.13 2.25 -0.80
CA HIS A 162 7.04 1.10 -0.66
C HIS A 162 7.48 0.50 -2.00
N LYS A 163 6.82 0.84 -3.10
CA LYS A 163 7.18 0.42 -4.45
C LYS A 163 7.86 1.55 -5.23
N ILE A 164 7.28 2.74 -5.19
CA ILE A 164 7.74 3.92 -5.94
C ILE A 164 9.10 4.40 -5.44
N ALA A 165 9.23 4.65 -4.13
CA ALA A 165 10.44 5.25 -3.57
C ALA A 165 11.69 4.39 -3.77
N PRO A 166 11.67 3.05 -3.50
CA PRO A 166 12.82 2.19 -3.80
C PRO A 166 13.14 2.12 -5.29
N ALA A 167 12.14 2.13 -6.19
CA ALA A 167 12.38 2.09 -7.63
C ALA A 167 13.17 3.32 -8.10
N ILE A 168 12.79 4.52 -7.64
CA ILE A 168 13.52 5.76 -7.93
C ILE A 168 14.91 5.71 -7.31
N ALA A 169 15.06 5.28 -6.06
CA ALA A 169 16.33 5.20 -5.36
C ALA A 169 17.38 4.36 -6.11
N VAL A 170 16.94 3.29 -6.77
CA VAL A 170 17.84 2.41 -7.53
C VAL A 170 17.87 2.71 -9.04
N GLY A 171 17.06 3.65 -9.53
CA GLY A 171 17.03 4.04 -10.95
C GLY A 171 16.26 3.08 -11.85
N CYS A 172 15.16 2.51 -11.36
CA CYS A 172 14.23 1.68 -12.14
C CYS A 172 12.99 2.50 -12.56
N PRO A 173 12.66 2.59 -13.85
CA PRO A 173 11.38 3.13 -14.28
C PRO A 173 10.25 2.16 -13.92
N PHE A 174 9.01 2.67 -13.81
CA PHE A 174 7.90 1.82 -13.42
C PHE A 174 6.55 2.21 -14.04
N VAL A 175 5.68 1.21 -14.13
CA VAL A 175 4.25 1.38 -14.37
C VAL A 175 3.48 0.91 -13.13
N MET A 176 2.52 1.71 -12.67
CA MET A 176 1.80 1.42 -11.43
C MET A 176 0.30 1.43 -11.64
N LYS A 177 -0.35 0.36 -11.18
CA LYS A 177 -1.79 0.25 -11.07
C LYS A 177 -2.22 0.41 -9.61
N PRO A 178 -2.73 1.57 -9.20
CA PRO A 178 -3.36 1.72 -7.88
C PRO A 178 -4.68 0.95 -7.82
N ALA A 179 -5.17 0.69 -6.61
CA ALA A 179 -6.51 0.14 -6.43
C ALA A 179 -7.56 1.13 -6.96
N SER A 180 -8.51 0.64 -7.75
CA SER A 180 -9.54 1.51 -8.37
C SER A 180 -10.44 2.21 -7.34
N LYS A 181 -10.58 1.68 -6.14
CA LYS A 181 -11.36 2.30 -5.06
C LYS A 181 -10.61 3.43 -4.33
N THR A 182 -9.28 3.48 -4.45
CA THR A 182 -8.41 4.42 -3.73
C THR A 182 -7.21 4.84 -4.61
N PRO A 183 -7.45 5.47 -5.76
CA PRO A 183 -6.39 5.83 -6.69
C PRO A 183 -5.70 7.16 -6.35
N LEU A 184 -6.35 8.04 -5.56
CA LEU A 184 -5.97 9.44 -5.41
C LEU A 184 -4.60 9.61 -4.77
N GLY A 185 -4.32 8.82 -3.73
CA GLY A 185 -3.01 8.88 -3.07
C GLY A 185 -1.85 8.65 -4.05
N ALA A 186 -1.95 7.64 -4.92
CA ALA A 186 -0.94 7.38 -5.95
C ALA A 186 -0.90 8.48 -7.02
N ILE A 187 -2.06 9.02 -7.43
CA ILE A 187 -2.14 10.13 -8.39
C ILE A 187 -1.43 11.37 -7.85
N ILE A 188 -1.64 11.73 -6.57
CA ILE A 188 -0.94 12.85 -5.93
C ILE A 188 0.57 12.61 -5.87
N MET A 189 1.02 11.38 -5.62
CA MET A 189 2.45 11.05 -5.73
C MET A 189 2.97 11.27 -7.16
N GLY A 190 2.19 10.92 -8.18
CA GLY A 190 2.51 11.20 -9.58
C GLY A 190 2.57 12.69 -9.89
N GLU A 191 1.66 13.49 -9.33
CA GLU A 191 1.68 14.96 -9.45
C GLU A 191 2.99 15.54 -8.91
N VAL A 192 3.41 15.09 -7.73
CA VAL A 192 4.66 15.54 -7.10
C VAL A 192 5.90 15.08 -7.88
N LEU A 193 5.92 13.84 -8.37
CA LEU A 193 7.02 13.33 -9.19
C LEU A 193 7.15 14.07 -10.53
N ALA A 194 6.03 14.50 -11.11
CA ALA A 194 6.02 15.26 -12.36
C ALA A 194 6.64 16.67 -12.24
N GLU A 195 6.82 17.17 -11.02
CA GLU A 195 7.55 18.42 -10.74
C GLU A 195 9.08 18.26 -10.90
N CYS A 196 9.59 17.04 -11.06
CA CYS A 196 11.03 16.73 -11.09
C CYS A 196 11.56 16.60 -12.53
N ASP A 197 12.03 17.68 -13.15
CA ASP A 197 12.55 17.72 -14.53
C ASP A 197 13.73 16.78 -14.80
N VAL A 198 14.47 16.36 -13.77
CA VAL A 198 15.58 15.43 -13.91
C VAL A 198 15.13 14.00 -14.25
N LEU A 199 13.87 13.65 -13.96
CA LEU A 199 13.33 12.34 -14.33
C LEU A 199 13.12 12.25 -15.85
N PRO A 200 13.76 11.29 -16.54
CA PRO A 200 13.59 11.13 -17.98
C PRO A 200 12.13 10.75 -18.32
N GLU A 201 11.67 11.14 -19.48
CA GLU A 201 10.32 10.78 -19.96
C GLU A 201 10.14 9.26 -19.95
N GLY A 202 9.03 8.79 -19.37
CA GLY A 202 8.76 7.37 -19.15
C GLY A 202 9.33 6.81 -17.84
N ALA A 203 9.95 7.65 -16.98
CA ALA A 203 10.43 7.21 -15.67
C ALA A 203 9.31 6.60 -14.82
N PHE A 204 8.09 7.13 -14.93
CA PHE A 204 6.94 6.58 -14.25
C PHE A 204 5.64 6.77 -15.02
N SER A 205 4.70 5.86 -14.79
CA SER A 205 3.28 6.00 -15.13
C SER A 205 2.43 5.49 -13.98
N ILE A 206 1.35 6.22 -13.64
CA ILE A 206 0.38 5.86 -12.60
C ILE A 206 -0.99 5.79 -13.26
N LEU A 207 -1.50 4.58 -13.38
CA LEU A 207 -2.59 4.22 -14.26
C LEU A 207 -3.71 3.55 -13.47
N PRO A 208 -4.71 4.31 -12.98
CA PRO A 208 -5.95 3.68 -12.57
C PRO A 208 -6.51 2.87 -13.73
N ALA A 209 -6.70 1.56 -13.55
CA ALA A 209 -7.14 0.67 -14.60
C ALA A 209 -8.16 -0.35 -14.09
N SER A 210 -9.07 -0.77 -14.96
CA SER A 210 -10.01 -1.86 -14.71
C SER A 210 -9.29 -3.22 -14.74
N ARG A 211 -10.05 -4.30 -14.79
CA ARG A 211 -9.50 -5.64 -15.05
C ARG A 211 -9.10 -5.82 -16.52
N ASP A 212 -9.74 -5.08 -17.41
CA ASP A 212 -9.41 -5.08 -18.83
C ASP A 212 -8.03 -4.47 -19.05
N GLY A 213 -7.13 -5.21 -19.70
CA GLY A 213 -5.73 -4.85 -19.88
C GLY A 213 -4.84 -5.01 -18.63
N ALA A 214 -5.40 -5.39 -17.46
CA ALA A 214 -4.60 -5.57 -16.25
C ALA A 214 -3.57 -6.70 -16.36
N ASP A 215 -3.76 -7.67 -17.24
CA ASP A 215 -2.79 -8.73 -17.51
C ASP A 215 -1.46 -8.19 -18.05
N LEU A 216 -1.45 -7.05 -18.76
CA LEU A 216 -0.24 -6.40 -19.24
C LEU A 216 0.73 -6.06 -18.10
N PHE A 217 0.24 -5.63 -16.93
CA PHE A 217 1.08 -5.38 -15.76
C PHE A 217 1.80 -6.64 -15.26
N THR A 218 1.24 -7.81 -15.55
CA THR A 218 1.74 -9.09 -15.06
C THR A 218 2.51 -9.86 -16.11
N GLU A 219 1.99 -9.96 -17.32
CA GLU A 219 2.47 -10.92 -18.32
C GLU A 219 3.52 -10.31 -19.27
N ASP A 220 3.53 -8.99 -19.47
CA ASP A 220 4.45 -8.35 -20.42
C ASP A 220 5.91 -8.57 -20.04
N GLU A 221 6.69 -9.25 -20.91
CA GLU A 221 8.07 -9.65 -20.66
C GLU A 221 9.09 -8.51 -20.60
N ARG A 222 8.73 -7.31 -21.08
CA ARG A 222 9.56 -6.10 -21.00
C ARG A 222 9.72 -5.64 -19.54
N LEU A 223 8.72 -5.90 -18.69
CA LEU A 223 8.76 -5.65 -17.25
C LEU A 223 9.61 -6.72 -16.56
N LYS A 224 10.53 -6.34 -15.69
CA LYS A 224 11.53 -7.22 -15.07
C LYS A 224 11.21 -7.63 -13.65
N LEU A 225 10.34 -6.86 -12.99
CA LEU A 225 9.87 -7.10 -11.63
C LEU A 225 8.38 -6.79 -11.55
N LEU A 226 7.63 -7.68 -10.90
CA LEU A 226 6.25 -7.44 -10.44
C LEU A 226 6.25 -7.34 -8.92
N SER A 227 5.77 -6.21 -8.38
CA SER A 227 5.47 -6.08 -6.97
C SER A 227 3.98 -5.91 -6.76
N PHE A 228 3.38 -6.90 -6.14
CA PHE A 228 1.95 -6.96 -5.84
C PHE A 228 1.71 -6.94 -4.34
N THR A 229 0.76 -6.13 -3.89
CA THR A 229 0.21 -6.20 -2.53
C THR A 229 -1.31 -6.35 -2.62
N GLY A 230 -1.86 -7.38 -1.99
CA GLY A 230 -3.29 -7.67 -2.04
C GLY A 230 -3.67 -9.04 -1.48
N SER A 231 -4.76 -9.63 -1.97
CA SER A 231 -5.23 -10.93 -1.49
C SER A 231 -4.33 -12.10 -1.92
N PRO A 232 -4.20 -13.14 -1.08
CA PRO A 232 -3.38 -14.32 -1.41
C PRO A 232 -3.77 -15.01 -2.72
N GLY A 233 -5.06 -15.22 -2.98
CA GLY A 233 -5.51 -15.88 -4.21
C GLY A 233 -5.04 -15.13 -5.46
N VAL A 234 -5.28 -13.82 -5.51
CA VAL A 234 -4.82 -12.98 -6.64
C VAL A 234 -3.29 -12.98 -6.74
N GLY A 235 -2.57 -12.84 -5.62
CA GLY A 235 -1.10 -12.79 -5.66
C GLY A 235 -0.47 -14.07 -6.21
N TRP A 236 -0.97 -15.22 -5.83
CA TRP A 236 -0.47 -16.50 -6.35
C TRP A 236 -0.80 -16.72 -7.83
N ASP A 237 -1.99 -16.29 -8.28
CA ASP A 237 -2.35 -16.31 -9.70
C ASP A 237 -1.44 -15.41 -10.53
N LEU A 238 -1.20 -14.18 -10.06
CA LEU A 238 -0.27 -13.25 -10.73
C LEU A 238 1.15 -13.81 -10.80
N LYS A 239 1.63 -14.43 -9.71
CA LYS A 239 2.94 -15.08 -9.71
C LYS A 239 3.03 -16.22 -10.74
N ALA A 240 1.99 -17.02 -10.88
CA ALA A 240 1.94 -18.09 -11.86
C ALA A 240 2.02 -17.57 -13.31
N LYS A 241 1.43 -16.39 -13.57
CA LYS A 241 1.41 -15.74 -14.89
C LYS A 241 2.63 -14.87 -15.20
N ALA A 242 3.41 -14.48 -14.19
CA ALA A 242 4.50 -13.51 -14.33
C ALA A 242 5.72 -13.99 -15.15
N GLY A 243 5.77 -15.25 -15.55
CA GLY A 243 6.85 -15.81 -16.35
C GLY A 243 8.21 -15.75 -15.63
N LYS A 244 9.21 -15.12 -16.28
CA LYS A 244 10.58 -15.03 -15.76
C LYS A 244 10.85 -13.81 -14.86
N LYS A 245 9.86 -12.95 -14.64
CA LYS A 245 10.01 -11.76 -13.79
C LYS A 245 10.36 -12.13 -12.36
N LYS A 246 11.08 -11.26 -11.68
CA LYS A 246 11.10 -11.28 -10.22
C LYS A 246 9.74 -10.90 -9.70
N VAL A 247 9.23 -11.63 -8.70
CA VAL A 247 7.92 -11.38 -8.11
C VAL A 247 8.09 -11.15 -6.62
N VAL A 248 7.56 -10.02 -6.14
CA VAL A 248 7.46 -9.67 -4.73
C VAL A 248 5.97 -9.62 -4.38
N LEU A 249 5.58 -10.44 -3.41
CA LEU A 249 4.20 -10.57 -2.95
C LEU A 249 4.10 -10.14 -1.48
N GLU A 250 3.21 -9.18 -1.22
CA GLU A 250 2.76 -8.80 0.11
C GLU A 250 1.29 -9.15 0.21
N LEU A 251 0.95 -10.15 1.02
CA LEU A 251 -0.36 -10.78 1.05
C LEU A 251 -1.02 -10.63 2.42
N GLY A 252 -2.26 -11.13 2.55
CA GLY A 252 -2.95 -11.18 3.83
C GLY A 252 -2.37 -12.24 4.75
N GLY A 253 -2.73 -12.15 6.04
CA GLY A 253 -2.31 -13.06 7.09
C GLY A 253 -3.44 -13.45 8.02
N ASN A 254 -3.12 -14.23 9.03
CA ASN A 254 -3.98 -14.60 10.15
C ASN A 254 -3.12 -14.56 11.43
N ALA A 255 -2.75 -13.34 11.82
CA ALA A 255 -1.79 -13.11 12.91
C ALA A 255 -2.37 -13.49 14.28
N ALA A 256 -1.53 -14.08 15.11
CA ALA A 256 -1.84 -14.42 16.47
C ALA A 256 -1.03 -13.58 17.47
N VAL A 257 -1.67 -13.23 18.58
CA VAL A 257 -1.03 -12.66 19.77
C VAL A 257 -1.16 -13.66 20.92
N ILE A 258 -0.10 -13.82 21.69
CA ILE A 258 -0.06 -14.69 22.87
C ILE A 258 -0.01 -13.79 24.11
N ILE A 259 -0.95 -13.98 25.03
CA ILE A 259 -1.01 -13.32 26.33
C ILE A 259 -0.69 -14.36 27.39
N ASP A 260 0.53 -14.31 27.94
CA ASP A 260 0.96 -15.23 28.98
C ASP A 260 0.50 -14.75 30.38
N LYS A 261 0.60 -15.60 31.37
CA LYS A 261 0.12 -15.37 32.76
C LYS A 261 0.79 -14.19 33.46
N ASP A 262 2.01 -13.84 33.06
CA ASP A 262 2.82 -12.74 33.61
C ASP A 262 2.86 -11.50 32.73
N ALA A 263 2.01 -11.44 31.68
CA ALA A 263 1.88 -10.27 30.81
C ALA A 263 1.31 -9.06 31.57
N ASP A 264 1.76 -7.86 31.25
CA ASP A 264 1.07 -6.63 31.64
C ASP A 264 -0.25 -6.54 30.86
N LEU A 265 -1.34 -6.90 31.54
CA LEU A 265 -2.66 -7.00 30.91
C LEU A 265 -3.20 -5.63 30.45
N ALA A 266 -2.79 -4.53 31.10
CA ALA A 266 -3.24 -3.19 30.72
C ALA A 266 -2.56 -2.72 29.42
N ASP A 267 -1.23 -2.90 29.30
CA ASP A 267 -0.50 -2.62 28.06
C ASP A 267 -0.95 -3.56 26.93
N ALA A 268 -1.09 -4.86 27.23
CA ALA A 268 -1.56 -5.86 26.26
C ALA A 268 -2.94 -5.53 25.70
N LEU A 269 -3.88 -5.05 26.54
CA LEU A 269 -5.22 -4.66 26.13
C LEU A 269 -5.19 -3.58 25.05
N GLU A 270 -4.50 -2.46 25.29
CA GLU A 270 -4.47 -1.35 24.35
C GLU A 270 -3.76 -1.73 23.04
N ARG A 271 -2.70 -2.55 23.10
CA ARG A 271 -2.02 -3.06 21.90
C ARG A 271 -2.89 -4.01 21.10
N VAL A 272 -3.66 -4.88 21.74
CA VAL A 272 -4.60 -5.80 21.07
C VAL A 272 -5.74 -5.02 20.44
N ILE A 273 -6.34 -4.07 21.15
CA ILE A 273 -7.40 -3.20 20.60
C ILE A 273 -6.90 -2.44 19.36
N PHE A 274 -5.76 -1.77 19.49
CA PHE A 274 -5.18 -1.07 18.35
C PHE A 274 -4.84 -2.03 17.20
N GLY A 275 -4.15 -3.13 17.50
CA GLY A 275 -3.72 -4.10 16.50
C GLY A 275 -4.88 -4.82 15.77
N ALA A 276 -6.03 -5.01 16.45
CA ALA A 276 -7.19 -5.67 15.86
C ALA A 276 -8.08 -4.71 15.05
N PHE A 277 -8.27 -3.49 15.54
CA PHE A 277 -9.35 -2.62 15.06
C PHE A 277 -8.88 -1.32 14.40
N TYR A 278 -7.58 -0.94 14.50
CA TYR A 278 -7.11 0.26 13.83
C TYR A 278 -7.37 0.18 12.33
N GLN A 279 -7.65 1.32 11.70
CA GLN A 279 -8.11 1.39 10.32
C GLN A 279 -9.32 0.46 10.05
N SER A 280 -10.26 0.39 11.00
CA SER A 280 -11.46 -0.45 10.91
C SER A 280 -11.13 -1.93 10.62
N GLY A 281 -10.00 -2.43 11.16
CA GLY A 281 -9.54 -3.81 10.99
C GLY A 281 -9.03 -4.17 9.59
N GLN A 282 -8.94 -3.22 8.66
CA GLN A 282 -8.54 -3.49 7.27
C GLN A 282 -7.02 -3.49 7.08
N SER A 283 -6.30 -4.20 7.96
CA SER A 283 -4.84 -4.32 7.94
C SER A 283 -4.40 -5.76 7.66
N CYS A 284 -3.39 -5.94 6.79
CA CYS A 284 -2.80 -7.26 6.51
C CYS A 284 -2.07 -7.87 7.72
N ILE A 285 -1.68 -7.03 8.69
CA ILE A 285 -0.97 -7.42 9.93
C ILE A 285 -1.87 -7.31 11.16
N GLY A 286 -3.20 -7.15 10.98
CA GLY A 286 -4.14 -7.04 12.10
C GLY A 286 -4.10 -8.25 13.02
N VAL A 287 -4.32 -8.02 14.32
CA VAL A 287 -4.49 -9.09 15.31
C VAL A 287 -5.82 -9.80 15.04
N GLN A 288 -5.77 -11.08 14.69
CA GLN A 288 -6.95 -11.86 14.32
C GLN A 288 -7.22 -13.00 15.31
N ARG A 289 -6.19 -13.53 15.95
CA ARG A 289 -6.30 -14.59 16.97
C ARG A 289 -5.60 -14.16 18.23
N ILE A 290 -6.27 -14.33 19.36
CA ILE A 290 -5.72 -14.00 20.66
C ILE A 290 -5.68 -15.29 21.48
N LEU A 291 -4.47 -15.78 21.77
CA LEU A 291 -4.23 -16.97 22.58
C LEU A 291 -3.89 -16.52 24.00
N ILE A 292 -4.78 -16.78 24.93
CA ILE A 292 -4.70 -16.28 26.30
C ILE A 292 -4.46 -17.44 27.23
N HIS A 293 -3.44 -17.33 28.11
CA HIS A 293 -3.16 -18.32 29.14
C HIS A 293 -4.37 -18.44 30.09
N ASP A 294 -4.74 -19.68 30.47
CA ASP A 294 -5.94 -19.98 31.29
C ASP A 294 -6.02 -19.18 32.59
N ALA A 295 -4.90 -18.93 33.25
CA ALA A 295 -4.85 -18.18 34.51
C ALA A 295 -5.34 -16.72 34.38
N VAL A 296 -5.29 -16.13 33.20
CA VAL A 296 -5.68 -14.72 32.93
C VAL A 296 -6.81 -14.61 31.89
N TYR A 297 -7.31 -15.74 31.40
CA TYR A 297 -8.30 -15.78 30.31
C TYR A 297 -9.56 -14.98 30.62
N ASP A 298 -10.23 -15.28 31.74
CA ASP A 298 -11.53 -14.64 32.04
C ASP A 298 -11.37 -13.15 32.34
N SER A 299 -10.31 -12.75 33.04
CA SER A 299 -10.04 -11.35 33.34
C SER A 299 -9.70 -10.55 32.07
N PHE A 300 -8.80 -11.06 31.23
CA PHE A 300 -8.41 -10.37 30.01
C PHE A 300 -9.56 -10.32 29.00
N LYS A 301 -10.32 -11.40 28.83
CA LYS A 301 -11.52 -11.44 28.00
C LYS A 301 -12.54 -10.37 28.42
N ALA A 302 -12.81 -10.25 29.72
CA ALA A 302 -13.75 -9.24 30.23
C ALA A 302 -13.27 -7.82 29.94
N MET A 303 -11.96 -7.53 30.14
CA MET A 303 -11.36 -6.24 29.80
C MET A 303 -11.46 -5.96 28.31
N LEU A 304 -11.14 -6.92 27.45
CA LEU A 304 -11.14 -6.77 26.00
C LEU A 304 -12.55 -6.48 25.45
N VAL A 305 -13.57 -7.22 25.92
CA VAL A 305 -14.97 -7.02 25.54
C VAL A 305 -15.44 -5.63 25.96
N ALA A 306 -15.16 -5.23 27.21
CA ALA A 306 -15.53 -3.91 27.73
C ALA A 306 -14.87 -2.80 26.89
N ARG A 307 -13.59 -2.91 26.60
CA ARG A 307 -12.84 -1.91 25.84
C ARG A 307 -13.26 -1.83 24.38
N ALA A 308 -13.49 -2.98 23.71
CA ALA A 308 -13.99 -3.00 22.33
C ALA A 308 -15.37 -2.33 22.21
N GLY A 309 -16.24 -2.51 23.19
CA GLY A 309 -17.56 -1.85 23.24
C GLY A 309 -17.52 -0.33 23.40
N THR A 310 -16.37 0.26 23.74
CA THR A 310 -16.21 1.73 23.85
C THR A 310 -15.65 2.37 22.59
N LEU A 311 -15.33 1.61 21.55
CA LEU A 311 -14.80 2.15 20.30
C LEU A 311 -15.86 2.93 19.53
N ILE A 312 -15.57 4.18 19.24
CA ILE A 312 -16.49 5.08 18.54
C ILE A 312 -16.46 4.79 17.04
N ALA A 313 -17.59 4.42 16.48
CA ALA A 313 -17.79 4.24 15.04
C ALA A 313 -18.52 5.46 14.46
N GLY A 314 -18.07 5.97 13.31
CA GLY A 314 -18.67 7.16 12.70
C GLY A 314 -17.95 7.70 11.47
N ASP A 315 -18.13 9.01 11.22
CA ASP A 315 -17.46 9.71 10.13
C ASP A 315 -15.94 9.66 10.32
N PRO A 316 -15.18 9.14 9.36
CA PRO A 316 -13.72 9.07 9.45
C PRO A 316 -13.04 10.43 9.56
N LYS A 317 -13.71 11.52 9.19
CA LYS A 317 -13.21 12.90 9.31
C LYS A 317 -13.30 13.44 10.73
N ASP A 318 -14.13 12.82 11.60
CA ASP A 318 -14.22 13.16 13.01
C ASP A 318 -13.01 12.58 13.76
N ARG A 319 -12.35 13.41 14.57
CA ARG A 319 -11.15 13.00 15.33
C ARG A 319 -11.44 11.99 16.43
N ASP A 320 -12.68 11.85 16.87
CA ASP A 320 -13.06 10.85 17.89
C ASP A 320 -13.43 9.49 17.29
N THR A 321 -13.61 9.42 15.99
CA THR A 321 -13.90 8.17 15.28
C THR A 321 -12.66 7.25 15.31
N PHE A 322 -12.88 6.01 15.78
CA PHE A 322 -11.92 4.93 15.74
C PHE A 322 -12.25 3.89 14.64
N ILE A 323 -13.54 3.63 14.44
CA ILE A 323 -14.04 2.72 13.42
C ILE A 323 -14.74 3.51 12.32
N GLY A 324 -14.16 3.57 11.15
CA GLY A 324 -14.78 4.09 9.93
C GLY A 324 -15.45 2.98 9.12
N PRO A 325 -15.99 3.33 7.93
CA PRO A 325 -16.61 2.35 7.04
C PRO A 325 -15.59 1.36 6.45
N MET A 326 -16.06 0.18 6.12
CA MET A 326 -15.35 -0.75 5.25
C MET A 326 -15.21 -0.14 3.84
N ILE A 327 -14.25 -0.61 3.08
CA ILE A 327 -13.99 -0.13 1.71
C ILE A 327 -15.20 -0.25 0.78
N SER A 328 -16.17 -1.07 1.13
CA SER A 328 -17.46 -1.17 0.46
C SER A 328 -18.45 -1.97 1.29
N GLU A 329 -19.74 -1.74 1.03
CA GLU A 329 -20.81 -2.52 1.62
C GLU A 329 -20.68 -4.03 1.30
N GLY A 330 -20.18 -4.38 0.10
CA GLY A 330 -19.93 -5.78 -0.28
C GLY A 330 -18.93 -6.48 0.63
N GLU A 331 -17.86 -5.77 1.04
CA GLU A 331 -16.89 -6.32 2.00
C GLU A 331 -17.46 -6.40 3.41
N ALA A 332 -18.27 -5.42 3.82
CA ALA A 332 -18.97 -5.48 5.10
C ALA A 332 -19.94 -6.67 5.17
N LYS A 333 -20.71 -6.92 4.09
CA LYS A 333 -21.59 -8.10 3.96
C LYS A 333 -20.81 -9.42 4.01
N ARG A 334 -19.64 -9.47 3.37
CA ARG A 334 -18.80 -10.66 3.38
C ARG A 334 -18.28 -10.97 4.79
N LEU A 335 -17.85 -9.97 5.54
CA LEU A 335 -17.44 -10.16 6.94
C LEU A 335 -18.59 -10.53 7.85
N ASP A 336 -19.75 -9.91 7.70
CA ASP A 336 -20.97 -10.28 8.42
C ASP A 336 -21.32 -11.76 8.18
N SER A 337 -21.25 -12.24 6.93
CA SER A 337 -21.48 -13.66 6.63
C SER A 337 -20.48 -14.58 7.33
N TRP A 338 -19.21 -14.18 7.48
CA TRP A 338 -18.21 -14.95 8.20
C TRP A 338 -18.49 -15.00 9.71
N ILE A 339 -18.96 -13.88 10.29
CA ILE A 339 -19.38 -13.83 11.70
C ILE A 339 -20.55 -14.81 11.92
N GLN A 340 -21.56 -14.76 11.05
CA GLN A 340 -22.72 -15.65 11.14
C GLN A 340 -22.33 -17.12 10.95
N GLU A 341 -21.42 -17.42 10.03
CA GLU A 341 -20.89 -18.77 9.81
C GLU A 341 -20.17 -19.28 11.07
N ALA A 342 -19.32 -18.46 11.68
CA ALA A 342 -18.60 -18.83 12.89
C ALA A 342 -19.54 -19.09 14.06
N VAL A 343 -20.54 -18.24 14.28
CA VAL A 343 -21.58 -18.41 15.30
C VAL A 343 -22.37 -19.69 15.04
N GLY A 344 -22.77 -19.94 13.78
CA GLY A 344 -23.46 -21.16 13.37
C GLY A 344 -22.64 -22.44 13.61
N LYS A 345 -21.30 -22.33 13.63
CA LYS A 345 -20.37 -23.42 13.97
C LYS A 345 -20.02 -23.52 15.47
N GLY A 346 -20.64 -22.70 16.31
CA GLY A 346 -20.52 -22.79 17.78
C GLY A 346 -19.63 -21.71 18.40
N ALA A 347 -19.12 -20.74 17.63
CA ALA A 347 -18.44 -19.58 18.23
C ALA A 347 -19.45 -18.72 19.01
N LYS A 348 -18.97 -18.08 20.07
CA LYS A 348 -19.79 -17.18 20.89
C LYS A 348 -19.50 -15.73 20.47
N LEU A 349 -20.54 -15.02 20.03
CA LEU A 349 -20.44 -13.58 19.82
C LEU A 349 -20.33 -12.87 21.19
N LEU A 350 -19.17 -12.29 21.46
CA LEU A 350 -18.86 -11.63 22.74
C LEU A 350 -19.27 -10.15 22.73
N CYS A 351 -19.05 -9.46 21.60
CA CYS A 351 -19.52 -8.09 21.36
C CYS A 351 -19.55 -7.77 19.87
N GLY A 352 -20.25 -6.69 19.50
CA GLY A 352 -20.35 -6.23 18.13
C GLY A 352 -21.28 -7.08 17.26
N GLY A 353 -20.92 -7.25 15.99
CA GLY A 353 -21.64 -8.10 15.05
C GLY A 353 -22.77 -7.41 14.28
N LYS A 354 -23.04 -6.12 14.56
CA LYS A 354 -24.05 -5.38 13.79
C LYS A 354 -23.43 -4.66 12.61
N ARG A 355 -24.14 -4.69 11.49
CA ARG A 355 -23.75 -4.00 10.26
C ARG A 355 -24.85 -3.03 9.83
N ASP A 356 -24.43 -1.84 9.40
CA ASP A 356 -25.29 -0.86 8.75
C ASP A 356 -24.55 -0.32 7.51
N GLY A 357 -25.06 -0.63 6.30
CA GLY A 357 -24.37 -0.30 5.05
C GLY A 357 -22.95 -0.86 5.01
N ALA A 358 -21.96 0.03 4.88
CA ALA A 358 -20.54 -0.29 4.93
C ALA A 358 -19.95 -0.26 6.35
N MET A 359 -20.70 0.18 7.35
CA MET A 359 -20.25 0.17 8.75
C MET A 359 -20.41 -1.23 9.36
N LEU A 360 -19.39 -1.69 10.06
CA LEU A 360 -19.40 -2.93 10.83
C LEU A 360 -18.80 -2.66 12.20
N GLU A 361 -19.54 -3.02 13.26
CA GLU A 361 -19.05 -2.87 14.63
C GLU A 361 -17.78 -3.68 14.89
N ALA A 362 -16.93 -3.18 15.79
CA ALA A 362 -15.81 -3.96 16.33
C ALA A 362 -16.33 -5.25 16.94
N THR A 363 -15.93 -6.39 16.40
CA THR A 363 -16.54 -7.69 16.70
C THR A 363 -15.52 -8.63 17.32
N LEU A 364 -15.91 -9.29 18.43
CA LEU A 364 -15.17 -10.35 19.09
C LEU A 364 -16.00 -11.62 19.13
N LEU A 365 -15.37 -12.74 18.79
CA LEU A 365 -15.93 -14.10 18.81
C LEU A 365 -15.21 -14.96 19.83
#